data_3c180489b2867b024bc7652d2b7183ae
#
_entry.id   3c180489b2867b024bc7652d2b7183ae
#
_cell.length_a   1.000
_cell.length_b   1.000
_cell.length_c   1.000
_cell.angle_alpha   90.00
_cell.angle_beta   90.00
_cell.angle_gamma   90.00
#
_symmetry.space_group_name_H-M   'P 1'
#
loop_
_entity.id
_entity.type
_entity.pdbx_description
1 polymer ?
#
loop_
_entity_poly.entity_id
_entity_poly.type
_entity_poly.pdbx_seq_one_letter_code
_entity_poly.pdbx_strand_id
1 'polypeptide(L)'
;DVLYRTILMPGFDQPFVEYHNFGAYMDTVFGEHINRDGWVTINFIPTAAHTIWGCLAGKLLVSDKTPVQKVKYLALFGVIALAIGFGPDWTHITPIIKRIATSSFTFASEGWVLLLLALLYWLIDLKKFNKYAWIAAVVGMNSIFIYYFFNTAGYQWFNGAVAIFIKGLFGMAGITPKIL
;
A
#
# COMPACT_ATOMS: atom_id res chain seq x y z
N ASP A 1 16.84 4.06 1.61
CA ASP A 1 17.60 2.85 2.05
C ASP A 1 19.08 3.16 2.27
N VAL A 2 19.76 3.89 1.35
CA VAL A 2 21.19 4.23 1.52
C VAL A 2 21.40 5.01 2.82
N LEU A 3 20.62 6.05 3.08
CA LEU A 3 20.72 6.82 4.32
C LEU A 3 20.55 5.97 5.58
N TYR A 4 19.61 5.03 5.57
CA TYR A 4 19.38 4.10 6.68
C TYR A 4 20.57 3.19 6.98
N ARG A 5 21.39 2.86 5.95
CA ARG A 5 22.57 2.01 6.09
C ARG A 5 23.84 2.79 6.41
N THR A 6 23.94 4.04 5.95
CA THR A 6 25.16 4.83 6.06
C THR A 6 25.20 5.75 7.27
N ILE A 7 24.03 6.21 7.72
CA ILE A 7 23.93 7.11 8.86
C ILE A 7 23.46 6.31 10.07
N LEU A 8 24.40 5.91 10.91
CA LEU A 8 24.18 5.20 12.15
C LEU A 8 24.39 6.15 13.33
N MET A 9 23.37 6.35 14.16
CA MET A 9 23.43 7.22 15.32
C MET A 9 23.32 6.39 16.60
N PRO A 10 23.94 6.81 17.72
CA PRO A 10 23.83 6.10 18.98
C PRO A 10 22.38 5.86 19.38
N GLY A 11 21.99 4.60 19.58
CA GLY A 11 20.62 4.19 19.86
C GLY A 11 19.70 4.05 18.62
N PHE A 12 20.16 4.45 17.43
CA PHE A 12 19.47 4.34 16.13
C PHE A 12 20.38 3.74 15.06
N ASP A 13 21.07 2.69 15.42
CA ASP A 13 22.11 2.04 14.64
C ASP A 13 21.65 0.77 13.91
N GLN A 14 20.35 0.49 13.94
CA GLN A 14 19.75 -0.68 13.28
C GLN A 14 18.93 -0.23 12.06
N PRO A 15 19.49 -0.32 10.83
CA PRO A 15 18.94 0.33 9.63
C PRO A 15 17.46 0.06 9.34
N PHE A 16 17.01 -1.17 9.56
CA PHE A 16 15.66 -1.60 9.19
C PHE A 16 14.83 -2.10 10.37
N VAL A 17 15.22 -1.75 11.59
CA VAL A 17 14.45 -2.07 12.81
C VAL A 17 13.61 -0.86 13.20
N GLU A 18 12.34 -1.10 13.51
CA GLU A 18 11.42 -0.05 13.97
C GLU A 18 11.97 0.59 15.26
N TYR A 19 11.78 1.87 15.40
CA TYR A 19 12.24 2.72 16.53
C TYR A 19 13.75 2.91 16.64
N HIS A 20 14.57 2.07 16.01
CA HIS A 20 16.04 2.08 16.12
C HIS A 20 16.76 2.43 14.82
N ASN A 21 16.08 3.10 13.91
CA ASN A 21 16.59 3.44 12.59
C ASN A 21 16.75 4.95 12.40
N PHE A 22 17.42 5.34 11.31
CA PHE A 22 17.66 6.73 10.96
C PHE A 22 16.37 7.57 10.87
N GLY A 23 15.26 7.01 10.38
CA GLY A 23 13.99 7.74 10.32
C GLY A 23 13.44 8.08 11.70
N ALA A 24 13.52 7.15 12.65
CA ALA A 24 13.14 7.40 14.04
C ALA A 24 14.04 8.43 14.70
N TYR A 25 15.36 8.43 14.39
CA TYR A 25 16.28 9.50 14.82
C TYR A 25 15.82 10.86 14.30
N MET A 26 15.48 10.98 13.02
CA MET A 26 15.01 12.24 12.44
C MET A 26 13.73 12.72 13.12
N ASP A 27 12.83 11.81 13.50
CA ASP A 27 11.61 12.18 14.24
C ASP A 27 11.92 12.76 15.62
N THR A 28 12.95 12.27 16.30
CA THR A 28 13.39 12.86 17.57
C THR A 28 14.01 14.24 17.41
N VAL A 29 14.68 14.49 16.27
CA VAL A 29 15.32 15.80 15.99
C VAL A 29 14.28 16.86 15.61
N PHE A 30 13.28 16.49 14.79
CA PHE A 30 12.30 17.44 14.26
C PHE A 30 10.98 17.45 15.03
N GLY A 31 10.57 16.32 15.61
CA GLY A 31 9.27 16.15 16.24
C GLY A 31 9.32 15.93 17.75
N GLU A 32 10.52 15.89 18.35
CA GLU A 32 10.77 15.64 19.78
C GLU A 32 10.26 14.29 20.31
N HIS A 33 9.64 13.45 19.48
CA HIS A 33 9.14 12.13 19.91
C HIS A 33 9.08 11.13 18.76
N ILE A 34 9.22 9.86 19.08
CA ILE A 34 9.06 8.76 18.16
C ILE A 34 7.57 8.36 18.08
N ASN A 35 7.07 8.14 16.88
CA ASN A 35 5.70 7.69 16.66
C ASN A 35 5.47 6.32 17.31
N ARG A 36 4.38 6.17 18.10
CA ARG A 36 4.05 4.93 18.81
C ARG A 36 3.83 3.71 17.91
N ASP A 37 3.41 3.95 16.66
CA ASP A 37 3.15 2.90 15.68
C ASP A 37 4.37 2.56 14.81
N GLY A 38 5.55 3.15 15.10
CA GLY A 38 6.79 2.91 14.36
C GLY A 38 6.87 3.56 12.97
N TRP A 39 5.91 4.44 12.63
CA TRP A 39 5.99 5.25 11.41
C TRP A 39 7.04 6.35 11.56
N VAL A 40 7.75 6.62 10.47
CA VAL A 40 8.74 7.70 10.44
C VAL A 40 8.29 8.81 9.50
N THR A 41 8.49 10.07 9.89
CA THR A 41 8.01 11.23 9.14
C THR A 41 8.63 11.32 7.75
N ILE A 42 9.91 10.95 7.58
CA ILE A 42 10.58 11.01 6.28
C ILE A 42 10.01 10.06 5.21
N ASN A 43 9.04 9.21 5.55
CA ASN A 43 8.31 8.37 4.61
C ASN A 43 7.57 9.14 3.51
N PHE A 44 7.34 10.46 3.69
CA PHE A 44 6.73 11.27 2.63
C PHE A 44 7.57 11.27 1.35
N ILE A 45 8.90 11.11 1.43
CA ILE A 45 9.79 11.10 0.28
C ILE A 45 9.55 9.87 -0.61
N PRO A 46 9.69 8.61 -0.13
CA PRO A 46 9.39 7.43 -0.94
C PRO A 46 7.91 7.32 -1.28
N THR A 47 7.00 7.77 -0.42
CA THR A 47 5.56 7.76 -0.68
C THR A 47 5.17 8.69 -1.84
N ALA A 48 5.90 9.79 -2.07
CA ALA A 48 5.69 10.66 -3.22
C ALA A 48 5.87 9.91 -4.57
N ALA A 49 6.68 8.84 -4.60
CA ALA A 49 6.84 8.00 -5.79
C ALA A 49 5.51 7.35 -6.21
N HIS A 50 4.67 6.91 -5.27
CA HIS A 50 3.35 6.35 -5.59
C HIS A 50 2.45 7.36 -6.31
N THR A 51 2.50 8.64 -5.91
CA THR A 51 1.74 9.70 -6.58
C THR A 51 2.23 9.90 -8.02
N ILE A 52 3.54 9.91 -8.24
CA ILE A 52 4.13 10.05 -9.58
C ILE A 52 3.73 8.88 -10.46
N TRP A 53 3.83 7.65 -9.97
CA TRP A 53 3.44 6.45 -10.71
C TRP A 53 1.94 6.40 -11.00
N GLY A 54 1.12 6.80 -10.04
CA GLY A 54 -0.32 6.97 -10.26
C GLY A 54 -0.63 7.95 -11.39
N CYS A 55 0.06 9.10 -11.43
CA CYS A 55 -0.06 10.06 -12.53
C CYS A 55 0.39 9.47 -13.88
N LEU A 56 1.47 8.69 -13.92
CA LEU A 56 1.95 8.04 -15.13
C LEU A 56 0.96 6.97 -15.62
N ALA A 57 0.41 6.16 -14.71
CA ALA A 57 -0.63 5.19 -15.03
C ALA A 57 -1.90 5.89 -15.55
N GLY A 58 -2.32 7.00 -14.93
CA GLY A 58 -3.42 7.83 -15.40
C GLY A 58 -3.18 8.39 -16.81
N LYS A 59 -1.99 8.93 -17.09
CA LYS A 59 -1.59 9.36 -18.43
C LYS A 59 -1.65 8.23 -19.46
N LEU A 60 -1.22 7.03 -19.08
CA LEU A 60 -1.32 5.86 -19.95
C LEU A 60 -2.78 5.51 -20.26
N LEU A 61 -3.67 5.57 -19.26
CA LEU A 61 -5.09 5.25 -19.44
C LEU A 61 -5.80 6.25 -20.36
N VAL A 62 -5.45 7.54 -20.33
CA VAL A 62 -6.06 8.56 -21.21
C VAL A 62 -5.33 8.73 -22.55
N SER A 63 -4.23 8.01 -22.79
CA SER A 63 -3.49 8.09 -24.06
C SER A 63 -4.26 7.47 -25.23
N ASP A 64 -3.85 7.78 -26.46
CA ASP A 64 -4.43 7.25 -27.70
C ASP A 64 -4.08 5.77 -27.99
N LYS A 65 -3.37 5.09 -27.07
CA LYS A 65 -3.02 3.67 -27.20
C LYS A 65 -4.26 2.80 -27.18
N THR A 66 -4.18 1.67 -27.89
CA THR A 66 -5.28 0.70 -27.89
C THR A 66 -5.49 0.10 -26.48
N PRO A 67 -6.74 -0.27 -26.14
CA PRO A 67 -7.02 -0.86 -24.81
C PRO A 67 -6.12 -2.05 -24.46
N VAL A 68 -5.81 -2.89 -25.44
CA VAL A 68 -4.91 -4.05 -25.26
C VAL A 68 -3.48 -3.60 -24.93
N GLN A 69 -2.99 -2.54 -25.59
CA GLN A 69 -1.66 -2.00 -25.31
C GLN A 69 -1.59 -1.41 -23.90
N LYS A 70 -2.64 -0.71 -23.44
CA LYS A 70 -2.72 -0.18 -22.08
C LYS A 70 -2.58 -1.29 -21.03
N VAL A 71 -3.35 -2.38 -21.18
CA VAL A 71 -3.23 -3.55 -20.30
C VAL A 71 -1.82 -4.13 -20.31
N LYS A 72 -1.24 -4.31 -21.51
CA LYS A 72 0.12 -4.85 -21.63
C LYS A 72 1.16 -3.99 -20.93
N TYR A 73 1.11 -2.67 -21.10
CA TYR A 73 2.04 -1.77 -20.41
C TYR A 73 1.86 -1.79 -18.89
N LEU A 74 0.61 -1.72 -18.41
CA LEU A 74 0.34 -1.79 -16.97
C LEU A 74 0.86 -3.11 -16.36
N ALA A 75 0.58 -4.24 -17.03
CA ALA A 75 1.04 -5.55 -16.59
C ALA A 75 2.58 -5.66 -16.64
N LEU A 76 3.21 -5.19 -17.71
CA LEU A 76 4.66 -5.21 -17.85
C LEU A 76 5.34 -4.40 -16.75
N PHE A 77 4.92 -3.14 -16.55
CA PHE A 77 5.50 -2.30 -15.50
C PHE A 77 5.19 -2.83 -14.10
N GLY A 78 4.00 -3.43 -13.91
CA GLY A 78 3.64 -4.10 -12.66
C GLY A 78 4.60 -5.27 -12.34
N VAL A 79 4.88 -6.14 -13.30
CA VAL A 79 5.82 -7.26 -13.13
C VAL A 79 7.25 -6.76 -12.88
N ILE A 80 7.70 -5.74 -13.63
CA ILE A 80 9.03 -5.14 -13.42
C ILE A 80 9.13 -4.55 -12.01
N ALA A 81 8.11 -3.82 -11.56
CA ALA A 81 8.07 -3.24 -10.22
C ALA A 81 8.10 -4.33 -9.13
N LEU A 82 7.37 -5.44 -9.30
CA LEU A 82 7.46 -6.58 -8.38
C LEU A 82 8.86 -7.18 -8.36
N ALA A 83 9.49 -7.38 -9.51
CA ALA A 83 10.86 -7.92 -9.59
C ALA A 83 11.87 -7.01 -8.87
N ILE A 84 11.76 -5.68 -9.04
CA ILE A 84 12.60 -4.69 -8.35
C ILE A 84 12.29 -4.64 -6.85
N GLY A 85 11.04 -4.83 -6.44
CA GLY A 85 10.64 -4.82 -5.04
C GLY A 85 11.07 -6.08 -4.29
N PHE A 86 10.76 -7.26 -4.83
CA PHE A 86 11.07 -8.53 -4.19
C PHE A 86 12.53 -8.97 -4.38
N GLY A 87 13.22 -8.56 -5.46
CA GLY A 87 14.61 -8.94 -5.69
C GLY A 87 15.55 -8.55 -4.55
N PRO A 88 15.59 -7.28 -4.13
CA PRO A 88 16.41 -6.85 -2.99
C PRO A 88 15.97 -7.43 -1.66
N ASP A 89 14.69 -7.76 -1.49
CA ASP A 89 14.19 -8.43 -0.29
C ASP A 89 14.74 -9.87 -0.19
N TRP A 90 14.67 -10.65 -1.26
CA TRP A 90 15.22 -12.01 -1.32
C TRP A 90 16.74 -12.06 -1.15
N THR A 91 17.44 -11.05 -1.63
CA THR A 91 18.91 -10.94 -1.46
C THR A 91 19.30 -10.32 -0.12
N HIS A 92 18.34 -10.04 0.77
CA HIS A 92 18.55 -9.39 2.07
C HIS A 92 19.26 -8.03 2.00
N ILE A 93 19.21 -7.38 0.82
CA ILE A 93 19.77 -6.05 0.63
C ILE A 93 18.82 -5.01 1.24
N THR A 94 17.51 -5.08 0.93
CA THR A 94 16.52 -4.13 1.45
C THR A 94 15.22 -4.86 1.72
N PRO A 95 14.84 -5.06 3.00
CA PRO A 95 13.62 -5.76 3.36
C PRO A 95 12.37 -4.94 3.00
N ILE A 96 11.25 -5.62 2.76
CA ILE A 96 9.95 -4.99 2.49
C ILE A 96 9.33 -4.55 3.82
N ILE A 97 9.49 -3.27 4.18
CA ILE A 97 8.95 -2.71 5.43
C ILE A 97 8.10 -1.47 5.13
N LYS A 98 6.82 -1.57 5.44
CA LYS A 98 5.83 -0.52 5.21
C LYS A 98 6.09 0.73 6.08
N ARG A 99 6.40 0.55 7.37
CA ARG A 99 6.47 1.64 8.34
C ARG A 99 7.61 2.63 8.09
N ILE A 100 8.69 2.15 7.51
CA ILE A 100 9.83 2.97 7.08
C ILE A 100 9.85 3.19 5.56
N ALA A 101 8.83 2.71 4.85
CA ALA A 101 8.64 2.84 3.41
C ALA A 101 9.92 2.56 2.61
N THR A 102 10.50 1.38 2.80
CA THR A 102 11.70 0.96 2.06
C THR A 102 11.45 0.97 0.56
N SER A 103 12.49 1.12 -0.25
CA SER A 103 12.36 1.05 -1.71
C SER A 103 11.74 -0.26 -2.16
N SER A 104 12.10 -1.38 -1.55
CA SER A 104 11.51 -2.70 -1.83
C SER A 104 10.00 -2.69 -1.58
N PHE A 105 9.54 -2.12 -0.46
CA PHE A 105 8.10 -1.95 -0.18
C PHE A 105 7.43 -1.07 -1.23
N THR A 106 8.06 0.06 -1.57
CA THR A 106 7.50 1.04 -2.50
C THR A 106 7.30 0.41 -3.89
N PHE A 107 8.31 -0.29 -4.43
CA PHE A 107 8.20 -0.98 -5.72
C PHE A 107 7.26 -2.19 -5.67
N ALA A 108 7.29 -3.01 -4.62
CA ALA A 108 6.42 -4.17 -4.50
C ALA A 108 4.94 -3.77 -4.41
N SER A 109 4.61 -2.75 -3.61
CA SER A 109 3.24 -2.26 -3.49
C SER A 109 2.72 -1.67 -4.80
N GLU A 110 3.53 -0.86 -5.49
CA GLU A 110 3.17 -0.31 -6.80
C GLU A 110 2.96 -1.41 -7.85
N GLY A 111 3.82 -2.42 -7.85
CA GLY A 111 3.69 -3.55 -8.77
C GLY A 111 2.34 -4.26 -8.62
N TRP A 112 1.89 -4.53 -7.40
CA TRP A 112 0.57 -5.12 -7.15
C TRP A 112 -0.57 -4.20 -7.57
N VAL A 113 -0.46 -2.89 -7.31
CA VAL A 113 -1.49 -1.91 -7.72
C VAL A 113 -1.61 -1.84 -9.23
N LEU A 114 -0.48 -1.80 -9.97
CA LEU A 114 -0.49 -1.78 -11.43
C LEU A 114 -1.08 -3.05 -12.04
N LEU A 115 -0.77 -4.23 -11.48
CA LEU A 115 -1.35 -5.50 -11.92
C LEU A 115 -2.85 -5.56 -11.65
N LEU A 116 -3.30 -5.10 -10.48
CA LEU A 116 -4.71 -5.00 -10.17
C LEU A 116 -5.43 -4.04 -11.11
N LEU A 117 -4.83 -2.88 -11.40
CA LEU A 117 -5.36 -1.91 -12.35
C LEU A 117 -5.46 -2.50 -13.76
N ALA A 118 -4.43 -3.23 -14.20
CA ALA A 118 -4.43 -3.94 -15.49
C ALA A 118 -5.57 -4.96 -15.57
N LEU A 119 -5.77 -5.73 -14.51
CA LEU A 119 -6.83 -6.73 -14.41
C LEU A 119 -8.23 -6.07 -14.46
N LEU A 120 -8.45 -5.03 -13.67
CA LEU A 120 -9.73 -4.31 -13.65
C LEU A 120 -10.03 -3.65 -14.98
N TYR A 121 -9.03 -2.99 -15.60
CA TYR A 121 -9.19 -2.39 -16.92
C TYR A 121 -9.50 -3.45 -17.99
N TRP A 122 -8.84 -4.60 -17.94
CA TRP A 122 -9.13 -5.72 -18.84
C TRP A 122 -10.56 -6.26 -18.65
N LEU A 123 -11.00 -6.46 -17.41
CA LEU A 123 -12.35 -6.99 -17.13
C LEU A 123 -13.44 -5.99 -17.52
N ILE A 124 -13.29 -4.72 -17.14
CA ILE A 124 -14.36 -3.73 -17.29
C ILE A 124 -14.37 -3.15 -18.71
N ASP A 125 -13.20 -2.71 -19.22
CA ASP A 125 -13.13 -1.98 -20.48
C ASP A 125 -13.02 -2.89 -21.71
N LEU A 126 -12.23 -3.97 -21.62
CA LEU A 126 -12.07 -4.91 -22.74
C LEU A 126 -13.18 -5.98 -22.77
N LYS A 127 -13.42 -6.65 -21.66
CA LYS A 127 -14.42 -7.71 -21.56
C LYS A 127 -15.83 -7.20 -21.36
N LYS A 128 -16.00 -5.89 -21.09
CA LYS A 128 -17.31 -5.23 -20.85
C LYS A 128 -18.11 -5.85 -19.69
N PHE A 129 -17.40 -6.38 -18.70
CA PHE A 129 -18.02 -6.97 -17.51
C PHE A 129 -18.41 -5.87 -16.53
N ASN A 130 -19.47 -5.11 -16.87
CA ASN A 130 -19.84 -3.88 -16.15
C ASN A 130 -20.86 -4.10 -15.04
N LYS A 131 -21.42 -5.31 -14.92
CA LYS A 131 -22.56 -5.59 -14.02
C LYS A 131 -22.34 -5.12 -12.58
N TYR A 132 -21.12 -5.26 -12.07
CA TYR A 132 -20.75 -4.88 -10.70
C TYR A 132 -19.74 -3.71 -10.62
N ALA A 133 -19.37 -3.15 -11.76
CA ALA A 133 -18.41 -2.04 -11.81
C ALA A 133 -18.89 -0.80 -11.06
N TRP A 134 -20.23 -0.61 -10.95
CA TRP A 134 -20.83 0.49 -10.20
C TRP A 134 -20.43 0.50 -8.73
N ILE A 135 -20.26 -0.67 -8.09
CA ILE A 135 -19.83 -0.78 -6.68
C ILE A 135 -18.42 -0.18 -6.53
N ALA A 136 -17.49 -0.59 -7.40
CA ALA A 136 -16.13 -0.05 -7.40
C ALA A 136 -16.11 1.46 -7.71
N ALA A 137 -16.98 1.92 -8.62
CA ALA A 137 -17.11 3.33 -8.95
C ALA A 137 -17.61 4.16 -7.76
N VAL A 138 -18.63 3.69 -7.05
CA VAL A 138 -19.16 4.37 -5.86
C VAL A 138 -18.08 4.47 -4.77
N VAL A 139 -17.36 3.37 -4.50
CA VAL A 139 -16.25 3.36 -3.53
C VAL A 139 -15.13 4.31 -3.98
N GLY A 140 -14.76 4.29 -5.25
CA GLY A 140 -13.70 5.16 -5.80
C GLY A 140 -14.05 6.65 -5.75
N MET A 141 -15.28 7.01 -6.09
CA MET A 141 -15.76 8.41 -6.00
C MET A 141 -15.85 8.92 -4.56
N ASN A 142 -16.05 8.02 -3.60
CA ASN A 142 -16.17 8.37 -2.18
C ASN A 142 -14.96 7.92 -1.36
N SER A 143 -13.81 7.72 -1.98
CA SER A 143 -12.61 7.15 -1.34
C SER A 143 -12.16 7.93 -0.11
N ILE A 144 -12.16 9.28 -0.17
CA ILE A 144 -11.79 10.13 0.97
C ILE A 144 -12.78 9.97 2.12
N PHE A 145 -14.09 9.97 1.82
CA PHE A 145 -15.12 9.78 2.83
C PHE A 145 -15.00 8.40 3.49
N ILE A 146 -14.82 7.35 2.71
CA ILE A 146 -14.67 5.97 3.22
C ILE A 146 -13.42 5.86 4.08
N TYR A 147 -12.29 6.40 3.63
CA TYR A 147 -11.05 6.43 4.42
C TYR A 147 -11.25 7.14 5.76
N TYR A 148 -11.84 8.34 5.74
CA TYR A 148 -12.09 9.11 6.95
C TYR A 148 -13.08 8.42 7.89
N PHE A 149 -14.16 7.87 7.34
CA PHE A 149 -15.17 7.14 8.12
C PHE A 149 -14.55 5.93 8.84
N PHE A 150 -13.75 5.10 8.14
CA PHE A 150 -13.14 3.94 8.78
C PHE A 150 -12.03 4.28 9.76
N ASN A 151 -11.33 5.38 9.59
CA ASN A 151 -10.33 5.83 10.56
C ASN A 151 -10.92 6.51 11.80
N THR A 152 -12.16 6.98 11.75
CA THR A 152 -12.88 7.59 12.87
C THR A 152 -13.93 6.62 13.44
N ALA A 153 -15.12 6.69 12.90
CA ALA A 153 -16.26 5.90 13.37
C ALA A 153 -16.10 4.39 13.13
N GLY A 154 -15.50 3.98 12.02
CA GLY A 154 -15.28 2.58 11.68
C GLY A 154 -14.35 1.89 12.66
N TYR A 155 -13.24 2.53 13.03
CA TYR A 155 -12.30 1.98 13.98
C TYR A 155 -12.88 1.91 15.41
N GLN A 156 -13.63 2.94 15.81
CA GLN A 156 -14.13 3.06 17.18
C GLN A 156 -15.28 2.10 17.50
N TRP A 157 -16.28 1.97 16.64
CA TRP A 157 -17.48 1.17 16.94
C TRP A 157 -17.97 0.29 15.79
N PHE A 158 -17.86 0.71 14.54
CA PHE A 158 -18.43 -0.02 13.40
C PHE A 158 -17.78 -1.40 13.21
N ASN A 159 -16.46 -1.49 13.32
CA ASN A 159 -15.73 -2.77 13.25
C ASN A 159 -16.16 -3.71 14.37
N GLY A 160 -16.38 -3.18 15.58
CA GLY A 160 -16.90 -3.96 16.71
C GLY A 160 -18.31 -4.49 16.45
N ALA A 161 -19.20 -3.64 15.96
CA ALA A 161 -20.56 -4.04 15.60
C ALA A 161 -20.60 -5.11 14.51
N VAL A 162 -19.84 -4.90 13.41
CA VAL A 162 -19.73 -5.88 12.33
C VAL A 162 -19.13 -7.20 12.82
N ALA A 163 -18.12 -7.15 13.70
CA ALA A 163 -17.51 -8.36 14.27
C ALA A 163 -18.52 -9.21 15.07
N ILE A 164 -19.48 -8.59 15.76
CA ILE A 164 -20.54 -9.30 16.50
C ILE A 164 -21.42 -10.10 15.52
N PHE A 165 -21.85 -9.47 14.41
CA PHE A 165 -22.66 -10.14 13.39
C PHE A 165 -21.89 -11.28 12.71
N ILE A 166 -20.64 -11.04 12.34
CA ILE A 166 -19.79 -12.05 11.70
C ILE A 166 -19.55 -13.23 12.65
N LYS A 167 -19.21 -12.98 13.91
CA LYS A 167 -19.04 -14.04 14.92
C LYS A 167 -20.33 -14.83 15.12
N GLY A 168 -21.47 -14.17 15.15
CA GLY A 168 -22.78 -14.83 15.24
C GLY A 168 -23.02 -15.77 14.06
N LEU A 169 -22.82 -15.30 12.82
CA LEU A 169 -23.01 -16.09 11.61
C LEU A 169 -22.04 -17.28 11.54
N PHE A 170 -20.76 -17.09 11.84
CA PHE A 170 -19.77 -18.17 11.86
C PHE A 170 -20.01 -19.15 13.02
N GLY A 171 -20.46 -18.65 14.18
CA GLY A 171 -20.83 -19.48 15.30
C GLY A 171 -22.01 -20.42 14.96
N MET A 172 -23.02 -19.92 14.23
CA MET A 172 -24.13 -20.73 13.73
C MET A 172 -23.66 -21.79 12.70
N ALA A 173 -22.59 -21.51 11.96
CA ALA A 173 -21.97 -22.45 11.02
C ALA A 173 -20.96 -23.42 11.67
N GLY A 174 -20.79 -23.37 12.99
CA GLY A 174 -19.82 -24.21 13.72
C GLY A 174 -18.36 -23.82 13.52
N ILE A 175 -18.10 -22.67 12.90
CA ILE A 175 -16.75 -22.15 12.65
C ILE A 175 -16.44 -21.08 13.69
N THR A 176 -15.48 -21.33 14.59
CA THR A 176 -14.99 -20.32 15.52
C THR A 176 -13.80 -19.58 14.89
N PRO A 177 -13.97 -18.35 14.38
CA PRO A 177 -12.84 -17.58 13.89
C PRO A 177 -11.95 -17.19 15.08
N LYS A 178 -10.70 -17.64 15.08
CA LYS A 178 -9.66 -17.06 15.95
C LYS A 178 -9.36 -15.66 15.42
N ILE A 179 -10.05 -14.66 15.96
CA ILE A 179 -9.72 -13.27 15.71
C ILE A 179 -8.69 -12.88 16.78
N LEU A 180 -7.46 -12.74 16.34
CA LEU A 180 -6.38 -12.11 17.09
C LEU A 180 -6.63 -10.61 17.20
#